data_a843a1a24cc5835ca0db4b438f7df6b3
#
_entry.id   a843a1a24cc5835ca0db4b438f7df6b3
#
_cell.length_a   1.000
_cell.length_b   1.000
_cell.length_c   1.000
_cell.angle_alpha   90.00
_cell.angle_beta   90.00
_cell.angle_gamma   90.00
#
_symmetry.space_group_name_H-M   'P 1'
#
loop_
_entity.id
_entity.type
_entity.pdbx_description
1 polymer ?
#
loop_
_entity_poly.entity_id
_entity_poly.type
_entity_poly.pdbx_seq_one_letter_code
_entity_poly.pdbx_strand_id
1 'polypeptide(L)'
;GNGTLRDYEYPTDHSYRSPKNYGSVLTRRLNREFGDDTTFQTDVRAWSGAQITTGDHTIVSQADGMDPHTHVVLMTAGGNDLDFTSVVENCFIERVWSAAECGGSVDASRKKIDATMTKTTTLLSHIQNRLADPAHTRVILIGYPYLIPADDDAPLTDVPSTRVRAAEDEFRTRQAATIKAWNTSHALKVTYTPTTSLFNTHEPEPLVHNGDQNPQRWINAVFETAGYSYNGNGVILSEPSQDEKNWYHPNVVGHEKIAGLVHDALLSRTVRSASLSESVAQVASVPGVRMRAAVIGQSQVRRGNPLSLDASSSYTAFGHIRRWQWDLDGDRHYEIDTTTPEITRTLTRIGTYQAHLRITDTTGTTDTLTFPIQVTRDGDGVPDTQDNCPTIANQDQTDTDHDGIGDACDPHTTTKTPR
;
A
#
# COMPACT_ATOMS: atom_id res chain seq x y z
N GLY A 1 -23.92 -21.70 1.63
CA GLY A 1 -24.21 -21.49 0.22
C GLY A 1 -22.92 -21.58 -0.55
N ASN A 2 -22.84 -22.47 -1.53
CA ASN A 2 -21.70 -22.63 -2.41
C ASN A 2 -21.37 -21.28 -3.02
N GLY A 3 -20.21 -20.71 -2.66
CA GLY A 3 -19.60 -19.60 -3.38
C GLY A 3 -19.16 -20.09 -4.73
N THR A 4 -20.13 -20.23 -5.62
CA THR A 4 -19.90 -20.58 -7.00
C THR A 4 -19.45 -19.33 -7.74
N LEU A 5 -18.69 -19.49 -8.81
CA LEU A 5 -18.24 -18.52 -9.81
C LEU A 5 -19.23 -17.40 -10.16
N ARG A 6 -20.53 -17.58 -9.89
CA ARG A 6 -21.58 -16.57 -10.10
C ARG A 6 -21.41 -15.27 -9.30
N ASP A 7 -20.55 -15.26 -8.28
CA ASP A 7 -20.20 -14.04 -7.55
C ASP A 7 -19.27 -13.10 -8.37
N TYR A 8 -18.85 -13.53 -9.55
CA TYR A 8 -18.02 -12.80 -10.53
C TYR A 8 -18.73 -12.69 -11.86
N GLU A 9 -19.90 -12.10 -11.86
CA GLU A 9 -20.47 -11.65 -13.11
C GLU A 9 -19.64 -10.45 -13.59
N TYR A 10 -18.74 -10.70 -14.52
CA TYR A 10 -18.18 -9.63 -15.31
C TYR A 10 -19.28 -9.03 -16.17
N PRO A 11 -19.34 -7.69 -16.29
CA PRO A 11 -20.20 -7.09 -17.28
C PRO A 11 -19.91 -7.69 -18.67
N THR A 12 -20.95 -7.92 -19.44
CA THR A 12 -20.85 -8.44 -20.83
C THR A 12 -20.08 -7.50 -21.76
N ASP A 13 -19.66 -6.33 -21.27
CA ASP A 13 -18.89 -5.33 -21.98
C ASP A 13 -17.36 -5.61 -22.01
N HIS A 14 -16.93 -6.75 -21.50
CA HIS A 14 -15.52 -7.15 -21.39
C HIS A 14 -14.63 -6.19 -20.55
N SER A 15 -15.21 -5.38 -19.69
CA SER A 15 -14.47 -4.48 -18.80
C SER A 15 -13.76 -5.19 -17.65
N TYR A 16 -14.18 -6.41 -17.32
CA TYR A 16 -13.67 -7.20 -16.18
C TYR A 16 -13.83 -6.51 -14.83
N ARG A 17 -14.87 -5.71 -14.67
CA ARG A 17 -15.21 -5.03 -13.42
C ARG A 17 -15.91 -5.98 -12.46
N SER A 18 -15.21 -6.44 -11.46
CA SER A 18 -15.77 -7.31 -10.42
C SER A 18 -16.47 -6.49 -9.32
N PRO A 19 -17.62 -6.92 -8.79
CA PRO A 19 -18.24 -6.31 -7.60
C PRO A 19 -17.40 -6.54 -6.33
N LYS A 20 -16.40 -7.41 -6.39
CA LYS A 20 -15.45 -7.68 -5.29
C LYS A 20 -14.12 -6.96 -5.47
N ASN A 21 -14.02 -5.99 -6.40
CA ASN A 21 -12.85 -5.13 -6.51
C ASN A 21 -12.65 -4.28 -5.23
N TYR A 22 -11.43 -3.83 -5.00
CA TYR A 22 -11.08 -3.10 -3.78
C TYR A 22 -11.91 -1.83 -3.53
N GLY A 23 -12.34 -1.12 -4.58
CA GLY A 23 -13.20 0.07 -4.45
C GLY A 23 -14.59 -0.30 -3.92
N SER A 24 -15.22 -1.32 -4.49
CA SER A 24 -16.52 -1.82 -4.02
C SER A 24 -16.45 -2.42 -2.61
N VAL A 25 -15.36 -3.13 -2.28
CA VAL A 25 -15.10 -3.65 -0.92
C VAL A 25 -14.96 -2.51 0.07
N LEU A 26 -14.16 -1.50 -0.26
CA LEU A 26 -13.98 -0.30 0.55
C LEU A 26 -15.28 0.42 0.81
N THR A 27 -16.11 0.63 -0.21
CA THR A 27 -17.40 1.30 -0.08
C THR A 27 -18.33 0.56 0.89
N ARG A 28 -18.42 -0.76 0.79
CA ARG A 28 -19.19 -1.56 1.75
C ARG A 28 -18.64 -1.45 3.17
N ARG A 29 -17.33 -1.35 3.33
CA ARG A 29 -16.68 -1.16 4.62
C ARG A 29 -17.00 0.21 5.21
N LEU A 30 -16.86 1.27 4.43
CA LEU A 30 -17.18 2.64 4.84
C LEU A 30 -18.66 2.80 5.20
N ASN A 31 -19.58 2.22 4.40
CA ASN A 31 -21.01 2.24 4.71
C ASN A 31 -21.37 1.48 5.99
N ARG A 32 -20.64 0.42 6.34
CA ARG A 32 -20.83 -0.27 7.62
C ARG A 32 -20.30 0.54 8.81
N GLU A 33 -19.23 1.30 8.59
CA GLU A 33 -18.58 2.06 9.65
C GLU A 33 -19.24 3.42 9.89
N PHE A 34 -19.77 4.05 8.83
CA PHE A 34 -20.28 5.43 8.85
C PHE A 34 -21.68 5.58 8.26
N GLY A 35 -22.38 4.48 7.96
CA GLY A 35 -23.63 4.49 7.19
C GLY A 35 -24.81 5.17 7.87
N ASP A 36 -24.76 5.36 9.19
CA ASP A 36 -25.80 6.07 9.92
C ASP A 36 -25.80 7.59 9.61
N ASP A 37 -24.64 8.13 9.27
CA ASP A 37 -24.45 9.56 8.99
C ASP A 37 -24.24 9.88 7.50
N THR A 38 -23.74 8.92 6.72
CA THR A 38 -23.28 9.16 5.32
C THR A 38 -23.39 7.91 4.47
N THR A 39 -23.94 8.05 3.27
CA THR A 39 -23.93 6.96 2.27
C THR A 39 -22.79 7.15 1.29
N PHE A 40 -21.91 6.16 1.21
CA PHE A 40 -20.84 6.10 0.21
C PHE A 40 -21.34 5.34 -1.02
N GLN A 41 -21.04 5.88 -2.19
CA GLN A 41 -21.33 5.25 -3.47
C GLN A 41 -20.03 5.13 -4.28
N THR A 42 -19.91 4.04 -5.03
CA THR A 42 -18.77 3.79 -5.91
C THR A 42 -19.23 3.70 -7.35
N ASP A 43 -18.57 4.46 -8.21
CA ASP A 43 -18.64 4.31 -9.66
C ASP A 43 -17.36 3.61 -10.14
N VAL A 44 -17.49 2.35 -10.57
CA VAL A 44 -16.36 1.54 -11.05
C VAL A 44 -16.23 1.72 -12.55
N ARG A 45 -15.21 2.50 -12.96
CA ARG A 45 -14.95 2.82 -14.38
C ARG A 45 -13.78 2.04 -14.95
N ALA A 46 -13.09 1.25 -14.15
CA ALA A 46 -11.92 0.48 -14.56
C ALA A 46 -12.22 -0.39 -15.79
N TRP A 47 -11.25 -0.48 -16.69
CA TRP A 47 -11.29 -1.34 -17.86
C TRP A 47 -10.01 -2.16 -17.93
N SER A 48 -10.11 -3.47 -18.06
CA SER A 48 -8.95 -4.36 -18.13
C SER A 48 -8.11 -4.05 -19.37
N GLY A 49 -6.79 -4.07 -19.22
CA GLY A 49 -5.86 -3.78 -20.31
C GLY A 49 -5.73 -2.30 -20.67
N ALA A 50 -6.46 -1.40 -20.00
CA ALA A 50 -6.41 0.03 -20.30
C ALA A 50 -5.01 0.60 -20.06
N GLN A 51 -4.50 1.33 -21.05
CA GLN A 51 -3.33 2.21 -20.91
C GLN A 51 -3.76 3.62 -20.48
N ILE A 52 -2.84 4.42 -20.01
CA ILE A 52 -3.17 5.77 -19.51
C ILE A 52 -3.75 6.65 -20.60
N THR A 53 -3.08 6.74 -21.75
CA THR A 53 -3.44 7.67 -22.83
C THR A 53 -3.58 7.04 -24.21
N THR A 54 -3.29 5.74 -24.38
CA THR A 54 -3.17 5.09 -25.67
C THR A 54 -4.14 3.90 -25.77
N GLY A 55 -4.73 3.67 -26.91
CA GLY A 55 -5.67 2.57 -27.14
C GLY A 55 -7.12 2.92 -26.82
N ASP A 56 -7.99 1.92 -26.86
CA ASP A 56 -9.39 2.04 -26.51
C ASP A 56 -9.59 2.04 -25.00
N HIS A 57 -10.62 2.72 -24.50
CA HIS A 57 -10.97 2.77 -23.09
C HIS A 57 -9.80 3.23 -22.17
N THR A 58 -9.04 4.24 -22.60
CA THR A 58 -7.90 4.78 -21.83
C THR A 58 -8.32 5.20 -20.42
N ILE A 59 -7.37 5.21 -19.47
CA ILE A 59 -7.66 5.68 -18.11
C ILE A 59 -8.09 7.16 -18.12
N VAL A 60 -7.55 7.97 -19.04
CA VAL A 60 -8.00 9.35 -19.27
C VAL A 60 -9.48 9.38 -19.70
N SER A 61 -9.90 8.56 -20.67
CA SER A 61 -11.32 8.52 -21.11
C SER A 61 -12.26 7.98 -20.00
N GLN A 62 -11.77 7.10 -19.14
CA GLN A 62 -12.53 6.67 -17.96
C GLN A 62 -12.77 7.84 -17.00
N ALA A 63 -11.79 8.74 -16.85
CA ALA A 63 -11.91 9.93 -16.02
C ALA A 63 -12.87 10.98 -16.62
N ASP A 64 -13.06 11.02 -17.93
CA ASP A 64 -14.05 11.92 -18.59
C ASP A 64 -15.46 11.71 -18.08
N GLY A 65 -15.84 10.47 -17.83
CA GLY A 65 -17.16 10.14 -17.30
C GLY A 65 -17.32 10.34 -15.78
N MET A 66 -16.27 10.73 -15.08
CA MET A 66 -16.31 10.92 -13.62
C MET A 66 -17.21 12.11 -13.24
N ASP A 67 -17.98 11.98 -12.18
CA ASP A 67 -18.75 13.10 -11.61
C ASP A 67 -17.76 14.18 -11.14
N PRO A 68 -17.95 15.44 -11.55
CA PRO A 68 -17.12 16.57 -11.08
C PRO A 68 -17.11 16.76 -9.56
N HIS A 69 -18.12 16.26 -8.86
CA HIS A 69 -18.24 16.32 -7.40
C HIS A 69 -17.70 15.07 -6.71
N THR A 70 -16.90 14.26 -7.41
CA THR A 70 -16.25 13.08 -6.82
C THR A 70 -15.32 13.49 -5.68
N HIS A 71 -15.48 12.87 -4.51
CA HIS A 71 -14.67 13.16 -3.32
C HIS A 71 -13.42 12.30 -3.21
N VAL A 72 -13.47 11.08 -3.77
CA VAL A 72 -12.36 10.11 -3.70
C VAL A 72 -12.17 9.45 -5.05
N VAL A 73 -10.93 9.47 -5.56
CA VAL A 73 -10.53 8.74 -6.77
C VAL A 73 -9.50 7.68 -6.38
N LEU A 74 -9.79 6.44 -6.69
CA LEU A 74 -8.90 5.31 -6.47
C LEU A 74 -8.45 4.78 -7.82
N MET A 75 -7.14 4.60 -8.02
CA MET A 75 -6.61 4.10 -9.27
C MET A 75 -5.33 3.29 -9.11
N THR A 76 -5.14 2.34 -10.00
CA THR A 76 -3.85 1.76 -10.36
C THR A 76 -3.59 2.12 -11.82
N ALA A 77 -2.40 2.56 -12.17
CA ALA A 77 -2.10 3.03 -13.51
C ALA A 77 -0.65 2.77 -13.90
N GLY A 78 -0.43 2.48 -15.19
CA GLY A 78 0.89 2.40 -15.80
C GLY A 78 1.40 0.98 -16.09
N GLY A 79 0.86 -0.07 -15.49
CA GLY A 79 1.30 -1.45 -15.77
C GLY A 79 1.17 -1.81 -17.26
N ASN A 80 0.03 -1.52 -17.86
CA ASN A 80 -0.18 -1.78 -19.29
C ASN A 80 0.65 -0.85 -20.20
N ASP A 81 1.00 0.35 -19.73
CA ASP A 81 1.91 1.25 -20.45
C ASP A 81 3.34 0.74 -20.48
N LEU A 82 3.74 -0.02 -19.47
CA LEU A 82 5.04 -0.70 -19.38
C LEU A 82 5.08 -1.99 -20.19
N ASP A 83 3.93 -2.46 -20.70
CA ASP A 83 3.81 -3.76 -21.35
C ASP A 83 4.16 -4.92 -20.40
N PHE A 84 3.63 -4.85 -19.18
CA PHE A 84 3.80 -5.91 -18.19
C PHE A 84 3.29 -7.26 -18.69
N THR A 85 2.31 -7.27 -19.60
CA THR A 85 1.82 -8.49 -20.23
C THR A 85 2.95 -9.27 -20.89
N SER A 86 3.80 -8.62 -21.68
CA SER A 86 4.96 -9.27 -22.29
C SER A 86 5.97 -9.79 -21.26
N VAL A 87 6.11 -9.11 -20.12
CA VAL A 87 6.97 -9.61 -19.03
C VAL A 87 6.37 -10.88 -18.42
N VAL A 88 5.05 -10.87 -18.15
CA VAL A 88 4.34 -12.03 -17.61
C VAL A 88 4.43 -13.22 -18.58
N GLU A 89 4.12 -13.00 -19.85
CA GLU A 89 4.17 -14.05 -20.89
C GLU A 89 5.58 -14.64 -20.99
N ASN A 90 6.58 -13.81 -21.24
CA ASN A 90 7.93 -14.27 -21.54
C ASN A 90 8.71 -14.77 -20.31
N CYS A 91 8.42 -14.21 -19.12
CA CYS A 91 9.12 -14.60 -17.90
C CYS A 91 8.42 -15.71 -17.13
N PHE A 92 7.08 -15.77 -17.15
CA PHE A 92 6.32 -16.65 -16.27
C PHE A 92 5.54 -17.76 -17.00
N ILE A 93 5.19 -17.57 -18.29
CA ILE A 93 4.36 -18.51 -19.05
C ILE A 93 5.17 -19.24 -20.12
N GLU A 94 5.79 -18.51 -21.05
CA GLU A 94 6.51 -19.08 -22.19
C GLU A 94 7.93 -19.53 -21.88
N ARG A 95 8.37 -19.35 -20.66
CA ARG A 95 9.71 -19.70 -20.22
C ARG A 95 10.10 -21.16 -20.51
N VAL A 96 9.13 -22.03 -20.78
CA VAL A 96 9.38 -23.41 -21.17
C VAL A 96 9.95 -23.53 -22.60
N TRP A 97 9.80 -22.48 -23.42
CA TRP A 97 10.09 -22.53 -24.86
C TRP A 97 11.10 -21.53 -25.38
N SER A 98 11.42 -20.47 -24.66
CA SER A 98 12.35 -19.45 -25.14
C SER A 98 13.09 -18.72 -24.00
N ALA A 99 14.32 -19.16 -23.74
CA ALA A 99 15.16 -18.61 -22.65
C ALA A 99 15.61 -17.14 -22.86
N ALA A 100 15.60 -16.64 -24.10
CA ALA A 100 16.21 -15.34 -24.44
C ALA A 100 15.27 -14.15 -24.32
N GLU A 101 13.96 -14.37 -24.13
CA GLU A 101 12.95 -13.32 -24.29
C GLU A 101 12.59 -12.60 -22.98
N CYS A 102 12.71 -13.26 -21.83
CA CYS A 102 12.38 -12.67 -20.54
C CYS A 102 13.23 -11.41 -20.27
N GLY A 103 14.55 -11.52 -20.38
CA GLY A 103 15.46 -10.39 -20.17
C GLY A 103 15.20 -9.22 -21.12
N GLY A 104 14.89 -9.54 -22.39
CA GLY A 104 14.49 -8.56 -23.41
C GLY A 104 13.21 -7.81 -23.04
N SER A 105 12.20 -8.52 -22.55
CA SER A 105 10.91 -7.95 -22.12
C SER A 105 11.06 -7.06 -20.90
N VAL A 106 11.84 -7.47 -19.90
CA VAL A 106 12.15 -6.65 -18.72
C VAL A 106 12.85 -5.36 -19.13
N ASP A 107 13.87 -5.42 -20.01
CA ASP A 107 14.59 -4.23 -20.46
C ASP A 107 13.71 -3.32 -21.33
N ALA A 108 12.81 -3.88 -22.16
CA ALA A 108 11.87 -3.12 -22.94
C ALA A 108 10.85 -2.39 -22.04
N SER A 109 10.36 -3.05 -21.00
CA SER A 109 9.46 -2.48 -19.99
C SER A 109 10.15 -1.31 -19.26
N ARG A 110 11.37 -1.49 -18.78
CA ARG A 110 12.15 -0.43 -18.09
C ARG A 110 12.33 0.83 -18.93
N LYS A 111 12.57 0.69 -20.25
CA LYS A 111 12.70 1.83 -21.17
C LYS A 111 11.43 2.66 -21.29
N LYS A 112 10.26 2.10 -20.96
CA LYS A 112 8.96 2.77 -21.01
C LYS A 112 8.63 3.57 -19.74
N ILE A 113 9.40 3.43 -18.65
CA ILE A 113 9.09 4.01 -17.33
C ILE A 113 8.93 5.53 -17.42
N ASP A 114 9.89 6.26 -18.00
CA ASP A 114 9.85 7.72 -18.07
C ASP A 114 8.66 8.24 -18.89
N ALA A 115 8.37 7.58 -20.00
CA ALA A 115 7.19 7.91 -20.80
C ALA A 115 5.89 7.66 -20.02
N THR A 116 5.84 6.60 -19.23
CA THR A 116 4.69 6.27 -18.38
C THR A 116 4.52 7.30 -17.25
N MET A 117 5.60 7.82 -16.68
CA MET A 117 5.53 8.93 -15.70
C MET A 117 4.96 10.21 -16.34
N THR A 118 5.35 10.51 -17.57
CA THR A 118 4.77 11.64 -18.33
C THR A 118 3.27 11.44 -18.55
N LYS A 119 2.84 10.25 -18.96
CA LYS A 119 1.42 9.93 -19.10
C LYS A 119 0.67 10.02 -17.78
N THR A 120 1.30 9.61 -16.67
CA THR A 120 0.71 9.71 -15.32
C THR A 120 0.43 11.17 -14.95
N THR A 121 1.35 12.09 -15.21
CA THR A 121 1.10 13.53 -14.95
C THR A 121 0.02 14.09 -15.86
N THR A 122 -0.07 13.62 -17.10
CA THR A 122 -1.18 13.98 -18.02
C THR A 122 -2.53 13.53 -17.45
N LEU A 123 -2.62 12.29 -16.95
CA LEU A 123 -3.84 11.79 -16.31
C LEU A 123 -4.22 12.62 -15.08
N LEU A 124 -3.26 12.95 -14.22
CA LEU A 124 -3.51 13.77 -13.05
C LEU A 124 -4.00 15.17 -13.39
N SER A 125 -3.42 15.79 -14.43
CA SER A 125 -3.89 17.08 -14.96
C SER A 125 -5.34 16.97 -15.45
N HIS A 126 -5.66 15.89 -16.14
CA HIS A 126 -7.01 15.64 -16.65
C HIS A 126 -8.01 15.47 -15.50
N ILE A 127 -7.69 14.67 -14.51
CA ILE A 127 -8.52 14.49 -13.31
C ILE A 127 -8.70 15.82 -12.58
N GLN A 128 -7.62 16.60 -12.37
CA GLN A 128 -7.69 17.89 -11.71
C GLN A 128 -8.64 18.85 -12.43
N ASN A 129 -8.57 18.91 -13.76
CA ASN A 129 -9.40 19.80 -14.56
C ASN A 129 -10.87 19.34 -14.62
N ARG A 130 -11.14 18.07 -14.40
CA ARG A 130 -12.49 17.49 -14.38
C ARG A 130 -13.23 17.77 -13.07
N LEU A 131 -12.51 17.86 -11.95
CA LEU A 131 -13.07 18.03 -10.63
C LEU A 131 -13.55 19.48 -10.36
N ALA A 132 -14.71 19.62 -9.75
CA ALA A 132 -15.23 20.90 -9.30
C ALA A 132 -14.41 21.46 -8.12
N ASP A 133 -13.90 20.59 -7.26
CA ASP A 133 -13.07 20.93 -6.10
C ASP A 133 -11.85 20.02 -5.99
N PRO A 134 -10.82 20.24 -6.82
CA PRO A 134 -9.64 19.39 -6.81
C PRO A 134 -8.80 19.52 -5.52
N ALA A 135 -8.90 20.63 -4.80
CA ALA A 135 -8.15 20.84 -3.57
C ALA A 135 -8.66 19.97 -2.41
N HIS A 136 -9.95 19.61 -2.43
CA HIS A 136 -10.59 18.79 -1.40
C HIS A 136 -10.92 17.36 -1.88
N THR A 137 -10.60 17.01 -3.11
CA THR A 137 -10.74 15.64 -3.61
C THR A 137 -9.50 14.81 -3.24
N ARG A 138 -9.73 13.60 -2.76
CA ARG A 138 -8.67 12.63 -2.43
C ARG A 138 -8.38 11.73 -3.63
N VAL A 139 -7.16 11.76 -4.12
CA VAL A 139 -6.70 10.80 -5.14
C VAL A 139 -5.69 9.86 -4.52
N ILE A 140 -5.95 8.56 -4.62
CA ILE A 140 -5.04 7.52 -4.15
C ILE A 140 -4.58 6.72 -5.36
N LEU A 141 -3.29 6.82 -5.66
CA LEU A 141 -2.61 5.97 -6.63
C LEU A 141 -2.04 4.77 -5.88
N ILE A 142 -2.59 3.61 -6.17
CA ILE A 142 -2.22 2.34 -5.56
C ILE A 142 -1.11 1.73 -6.42
N GLY A 143 0.03 1.43 -5.80
CA GLY A 143 1.15 0.76 -6.46
C GLY A 143 0.85 -0.72 -6.73
N TYR A 144 1.62 -1.32 -7.63
CA TYR A 144 1.53 -2.75 -7.93
C TYR A 144 2.29 -3.58 -6.89
N PRO A 145 1.78 -4.76 -6.50
CA PRO A 145 2.55 -5.75 -5.74
C PRO A 145 3.66 -6.33 -6.61
N TYR A 146 4.60 -7.03 -5.99
CA TYR A 146 5.51 -7.87 -6.75
C TYR A 146 4.76 -9.06 -7.37
N LEU A 147 5.15 -9.42 -8.58
CA LEU A 147 4.55 -10.54 -9.31
C LEU A 147 5.26 -11.88 -9.01
N ILE A 148 6.37 -11.85 -8.29
CA ILE A 148 7.22 -13.02 -8.02
C ILE A 148 7.81 -12.92 -6.61
N PRO A 149 8.00 -14.04 -5.88
CA PRO A 149 8.66 -14.08 -4.60
C PRO A 149 10.11 -13.58 -4.64
N ALA A 150 10.63 -13.13 -3.48
CA ALA A 150 12.01 -12.66 -3.37
C ALA A 150 13.03 -13.80 -3.48
N ASP A 151 12.68 -14.97 -2.94
CA ASP A 151 13.57 -16.09 -2.66
C ASP A 151 13.52 -17.16 -3.76
N ASP A 152 13.02 -16.82 -4.94
CA ASP A 152 13.03 -17.74 -6.07
C ASP A 152 14.45 -17.88 -6.63
N ASP A 153 15.20 -18.85 -6.09
CA ASP A 153 16.52 -19.26 -6.59
C ASP A 153 16.47 -19.91 -7.99
N ALA A 154 15.28 -20.25 -8.47
CA ALA A 154 15.14 -20.78 -9.81
C ALA A 154 15.25 -19.63 -10.83
N PRO A 155 16.22 -19.66 -11.73
CA PRO A 155 16.32 -18.66 -12.76
C PRO A 155 15.05 -18.68 -13.63
N LEU A 156 14.45 -17.52 -13.82
CA LEU A 156 13.45 -17.33 -14.86
C LEU A 156 14.19 -17.43 -16.20
N THR A 157 14.40 -18.65 -16.67
CA THR A 157 15.12 -18.94 -17.90
C THR A 157 16.52 -18.31 -17.99
N ASP A 158 16.64 -17.05 -18.43
CA ASP A 158 17.89 -16.30 -18.68
C ASP A 158 18.15 -15.19 -17.64
N VAL A 159 17.18 -14.87 -16.77
CA VAL A 159 17.32 -13.84 -15.77
C VAL A 159 16.83 -14.30 -14.40
N PRO A 160 17.48 -13.87 -13.31
CA PRO A 160 17.00 -14.15 -11.97
C PRO A 160 15.72 -13.33 -11.67
N SER A 161 14.85 -13.87 -10.80
CA SER A 161 13.67 -13.17 -10.27
C SER A 161 13.97 -11.78 -9.72
N THR A 162 15.15 -11.63 -9.12
CA THR A 162 15.66 -10.34 -8.63
C THR A 162 15.74 -9.25 -9.69
N ARG A 163 15.95 -9.61 -10.98
CA ARG A 163 15.98 -8.63 -12.07
C ARG A 163 14.58 -8.12 -12.42
N VAL A 164 13.57 -8.97 -12.35
CA VAL A 164 12.16 -8.58 -12.53
C VAL A 164 11.76 -7.66 -11.37
N ARG A 165 12.02 -8.06 -10.13
CA ARG A 165 11.74 -7.23 -8.94
C ARG A 165 12.46 -5.89 -8.99
N ALA A 166 13.70 -5.83 -9.47
CA ALA A 166 14.42 -4.58 -9.64
C ALA A 166 13.75 -3.63 -10.65
N ALA A 167 13.13 -4.15 -11.71
CA ALA A 167 12.36 -3.35 -12.65
C ALA A 167 11.07 -2.83 -12.03
N GLU A 168 10.38 -3.65 -11.23
CA GLU A 168 9.19 -3.27 -10.47
C GLU A 168 9.53 -2.20 -9.43
N ASP A 169 10.67 -2.32 -8.74
CA ASP A 169 11.16 -1.33 -7.77
C ASP A 169 11.53 0.00 -8.44
N GLU A 170 12.14 -0.04 -9.62
CA GLU A 170 12.43 1.16 -10.38
C GLU A 170 11.14 1.89 -10.77
N PHE A 171 10.15 1.16 -11.29
CA PHE A 171 8.86 1.74 -11.62
C PHE A 171 8.17 2.36 -10.41
N ARG A 172 8.08 1.64 -9.30
CA ARG A 172 7.50 2.09 -8.04
C ARG A 172 8.18 3.36 -7.51
N THR A 173 9.52 3.38 -7.52
CA THR A 173 10.31 4.52 -7.09
C THR A 173 10.05 5.74 -7.96
N ARG A 174 9.95 5.55 -9.28
CA ARG A 174 9.65 6.63 -10.23
C ARG A 174 8.23 7.13 -10.08
N GLN A 175 7.24 6.25 -9.82
CA GLN A 175 5.86 6.67 -9.51
C GLN A 175 5.83 7.53 -8.26
N ALA A 176 6.44 7.09 -7.16
CA ALA A 176 6.48 7.84 -5.90
C ALA A 176 7.13 9.22 -6.10
N ALA A 177 8.26 9.29 -6.79
CA ALA A 177 8.94 10.54 -7.10
C ALA A 177 8.08 11.48 -7.97
N THR A 178 7.37 10.94 -8.96
CA THR A 178 6.46 11.71 -9.83
C THR A 178 5.32 12.30 -9.03
N ILE A 179 4.70 11.52 -8.15
CA ILE A 179 3.62 12.00 -7.28
C ILE A 179 4.12 13.06 -6.29
N LYS A 180 5.29 12.86 -5.71
CA LYS A 180 5.91 13.86 -4.84
C LYS A 180 6.14 15.19 -5.57
N ALA A 181 6.68 15.16 -6.79
CA ALA A 181 6.86 16.34 -7.62
C ALA A 181 5.52 17.00 -7.98
N TRP A 182 4.51 16.22 -8.36
CA TRP A 182 3.15 16.71 -8.62
C TRP A 182 2.60 17.49 -7.44
N ASN A 183 2.71 16.94 -6.25
CA ASN A 183 2.15 17.51 -5.02
C ASN A 183 2.76 18.87 -4.63
N THR A 184 3.91 19.26 -5.18
CA THR A 184 4.55 20.54 -4.86
C THR A 184 3.83 21.74 -5.47
N SER A 185 3.17 21.58 -6.63
CA SER A 185 2.71 22.70 -7.46
C SER A 185 1.25 22.62 -7.90
N HIS A 186 0.52 21.54 -7.58
CA HIS A 186 -0.87 21.37 -8.01
C HIS A 186 -1.84 21.40 -6.82
N ALA A 187 -3.07 21.87 -7.07
CA ALA A 187 -4.14 21.91 -6.07
C ALA A 187 -4.57 20.48 -5.71
N LEU A 188 -4.76 19.61 -6.71
CA LEU A 188 -5.04 18.21 -6.51
C LEU A 188 -3.85 17.53 -5.86
N LYS A 189 -4.05 16.96 -4.68
CA LYS A 189 -3.04 16.16 -3.98
C LYS A 189 -3.29 14.68 -4.18
N VAL A 190 -2.23 13.94 -4.42
CA VAL A 190 -2.27 12.50 -4.69
C VAL A 190 -1.49 11.78 -3.61
N THR A 191 -2.09 10.78 -3.00
CA THR A 191 -1.41 9.85 -2.09
C THR A 191 -0.94 8.64 -2.90
N TYR A 192 0.35 8.37 -2.88
CA TYR A 192 0.90 7.11 -3.41
C TYR A 192 0.90 6.05 -2.32
N THR A 193 0.27 4.92 -2.58
CA THR A 193 0.11 3.85 -1.60
C THR A 193 0.75 2.56 -2.16
N PRO A 194 2.00 2.23 -1.76
CA PRO A 194 2.66 1.02 -2.21
C PRO A 194 2.00 -0.23 -1.61
N THR A 195 1.98 -1.32 -2.37
CA THR A 195 1.40 -2.60 -1.94
C THR A 195 2.44 -3.69 -1.71
N THR A 196 3.70 -3.45 -2.03
CA THR A 196 4.77 -4.46 -1.99
C THR A 196 4.95 -5.10 -0.61
N SER A 197 5.02 -4.30 0.46
CA SER A 197 5.12 -4.83 1.83
C SER A 197 3.85 -5.55 2.28
N LEU A 198 2.68 -5.13 1.78
CA LEU A 198 1.41 -5.78 2.10
C LEU A 198 1.32 -7.18 1.53
N PHE A 199 1.83 -7.36 0.30
CA PHE A 199 1.76 -8.62 -0.44
C PHE A 199 2.98 -9.52 -0.24
N ASN A 200 3.98 -9.09 0.51
CA ASN A 200 5.18 -9.87 0.76
C ASN A 200 4.83 -11.28 1.30
N THR A 201 5.41 -12.32 0.72
CA THR A 201 5.09 -13.73 0.96
C THR A 201 3.72 -14.20 0.46
N HIS A 202 2.99 -13.35 -0.27
CA HIS A 202 1.68 -13.65 -0.85
C HIS A 202 1.66 -13.55 -2.37
N GLU A 203 2.83 -13.55 -2.98
CA GLU A 203 3.02 -13.60 -4.42
C GLU A 203 2.72 -15.01 -4.96
N PRO A 204 2.33 -15.15 -6.24
CA PRO A 204 2.22 -16.44 -6.90
C PRO A 204 3.60 -16.99 -7.26
N GLU A 205 3.72 -18.31 -7.27
CA GLU A 205 4.91 -18.97 -7.81
C GLU A 205 4.88 -18.97 -9.35
N PRO A 206 6.03 -18.84 -10.01
CA PRO A 206 6.13 -19.05 -11.45
C PRO A 206 5.75 -20.49 -11.83
N LEU A 207 5.18 -20.69 -13.01
CA LEU A 207 4.74 -22.00 -13.53
C LEU A 207 5.77 -23.15 -13.47
N VAL A 208 7.02 -22.86 -13.21
CA VAL A 208 8.14 -23.79 -13.34
C VAL A 208 8.33 -24.70 -12.14
N HIS A 209 7.71 -24.38 -11.03
CA HIS A 209 7.80 -25.15 -9.81
C HIS A 209 6.77 -26.29 -9.75
N ASN A 210 6.69 -27.14 -10.81
CA ASN A 210 5.95 -28.40 -10.85
C ASN A 210 4.50 -28.37 -10.29
N GLY A 211 3.83 -27.22 -10.37
CA GLY A 211 2.45 -27.06 -9.91
C GLY A 211 2.27 -26.70 -8.43
N ASP A 212 3.34 -26.57 -7.67
CA ASP A 212 3.27 -26.17 -6.27
C ASP A 212 3.16 -24.62 -6.18
N GLN A 213 1.94 -24.14 -6.18
CA GLN A 213 1.66 -22.72 -5.98
C GLN A 213 1.64 -22.35 -4.50
N ASN A 214 2.08 -21.12 -4.18
CA ASN A 214 1.92 -20.56 -2.84
C ASN A 214 0.44 -20.63 -2.41
N PRO A 215 0.07 -21.46 -1.43
CA PRO A 215 -1.33 -21.61 -1.03
C PRO A 215 -1.90 -20.37 -0.34
N GLN A 216 -1.05 -19.44 0.08
CA GLN A 216 -1.44 -18.18 0.73
C GLN A 216 -1.33 -16.96 -0.20
N ARG A 217 -1.17 -17.15 -1.49
CA ARG A 217 -1.07 -16.06 -2.47
C ARG A 217 -2.32 -15.20 -2.52
N TRP A 218 -2.13 -13.91 -2.70
CA TRP A 218 -3.20 -12.92 -2.88
C TRP A 218 -3.29 -12.39 -4.31
N ILE A 219 -2.49 -12.95 -5.20
CA ILE A 219 -2.47 -12.70 -6.63
C ILE A 219 -2.79 -14.01 -7.32
N ASN A 220 -3.62 -13.97 -8.35
CA ASN A 220 -3.89 -15.16 -9.17
C ASN A 220 -2.62 -15.63 -9.85
N ALA A 221 -2.37 -16.94 -9.84
CA ALA A 221 -1.37 -17.53 -10.70
C ALA A 221 -1.90 -17.63 -12.14
N VAL A 222 -1.05 -18.11 -13.05
CA VAL A 222 -1.46 -18.43 -14.41
C VAL A 222 -2.54 -19.52 -14.41
N PHE A 223 -3.47 -19.43 -15.35
CA PHE A 223 -4.65 -20.31 -15.45
C PHE A 223 -5.65 -20.23 -14.31
N GLU A 224 -5.59 -19.21 -13.46
CA GLU A 224 -6.57 -18.96 -12.41
C GLU A 224 -7.55 -17.86 -12.74
N THR A 225 -8.77 -17.98 -12.22
CA THR A 225 -9.79 -16.93 -12.31
C THR A 225 -9.65 -15.97 -11.14
N ALA A 226 -10.06 -14.72 -11.35
CA ALA A 226 -10.07 -13.69 -10.31
C ALA A 226 -11.00 -13.98 -9.12
N GLY A 227 -11.68 -15.13 -9.09
CA GLY A 227 -12.83 -15.44 -8.29
C GLY A 227 -12.61 -16.21 -6.99
N TYR A 228 -11.45 -16.13 -6.32
CA TYR A 228 -11.19 -17.07 -5.27
C TYR A 228 -11.30 -16.61 -3.85
N SER A 229 -12.02 -17.45 -3.06
CA SER A 229 -12.04 -17.44 -1.60
C SER A 229 -11.16 -18.59 -1.08
N TYR A 230 -10.50 -18.36 0.05
CA TYR A 230 -9.94 -19.48 0.83
C TYR A 230 -11.07 -20.37 1.35
N ASN A 231 -10.90 -21.69 1.30
CA ASN A 231 -11.62 -22.53 2.23
C ASN A 231 -11.14 -22.16 3.66
N GLY A 232 -11.93 -22.37 4.67
CA GLY A 232 -11.58 -21.98 6.05
C GLY A 232 -10.25 -22.50 6.59
N ASN A 233 -9.47 -23.24 5.79
CA ASN A 233 -8.16 -23.80 6.09
C ASN A 233 -7.01 -23.09 5.35
N GLY A 234 -7.27 -21.95 4.71
CA GLY A 234 -6.23 -21.19 3.98
C GLY A 234 -5.89 -21.74 2.59
N VAL A 235 -6.60 -22.73 2.09
CA VAL A 235 -6.39 -23.27 0.75
C VAL A 235 -7.18 -22.46 -0.27
N ILE A 236 -6.50 -22.00 -1.31
CA ILE A 236 -7.15 -21.31 -2.43
C ILE A 236 -7.88 -22.36 -3.27
N LEU A 237 -9.17 -22.13 -3.45
CA LEU A 237 -9.99 -22.92 -4.35
C LEU A 237 -10.03 -22.19 -5.70
N SER A 238 -9.32 -22.66 -6.71
CA SER A 238 -9.33 -22.07 -8.05
C SER A 238 -9.97 -22.99 -9.08
N GLU A 239 -10.77 -22.40 -9.98
CA GLU A 239 -11.12 -23.09 -11.22
C GLU A 239 -10.15 -22.62 -12.31
N PRO A 240 -9.67 -23.52 -13.14
CA PRO A 240 -8.80 -23.15 -14.26
C PRO A 240 -9.49 -22.15 -15.18
N SER A 241 -8.80 -21.09 -15.53
CA SER A 241 -9.24 -20.13 -16.53
C SER A 241 -8.14 -19.90 -17.54
N GLN A 242 -8.51 -19.91 -18.82
CA GLN A 242 -7.63 -19.51 -19.91
C GLN A 242 -7.74 -18.02 -20.24
N ASP A 243 -8.47 -17.26 -19.42
CA ASP A 243 -8.56 -15.81 -19.61
C ASP A 243 -7.36 -15.12 -18.99
N GLU A 244 -6.38 -14.79 -19.81
CA GLU A 244 -5.13 -14.11 -19.47
C GLU A 244 -5.32 -12.83 -18.66
N LYS A 245 -6.47 -12.16 -18.80
CA LYS A 245 -6.79 -10.92 -18.09
C LYS A 245 -7.01 -11.10 -16.60
N ASN A 246 -7.12 -12.34 -16.15
CA ASN A 246 -7.21 -12.68 -14.72
C ASN A 246 -5.86 -13.04 -14.10
N TRP A 247 -4.89 -13.41 -14.94
CA TRP A 247 -3.60 -13.87 -14.45
C TRP A 247 -2.78 -12.72 -13.88
N TYR A 248 -2.08 -12.98 -12.82
CA TYR A 248 -1.24 -12.00 -12.10
C TYR A 248 -1.97 -10.72 -11.65
N HIS A 249 -3.29 -10.81 -11.47
CA HIS A 249 -4.09 -9.77 -10.83
C HIS A 249 -4.45 -10.17 -9.39
N PRO A 250 -4.67 -9.21 -8.50
CA PRO A 250 -5.13 -9.52 -7.15
C PRO A 250 -6.39 -10.38 -7.17
N ASN A 251 -6.38 -11.46 -6.40
CA ASN A 251 -7.57 -12.28 -6.16
C ASN A 251 -8.51 -11.58 -5.15
N VAL A 252 -9.60 -12.24 -4.75
CA VAL A 252 -10.56 -11.65 -3.80
C VAL A 252 -9.89 -11.17 -2.53
N VAL A 253 -9.01 -12.00 -1.97
CA VAL A 253 -8.29 -11.68 -0.73
C VAL A 253 -7.35 -10.50 -0.96
N GLY A 254 -6.63 -10.49 -2.08
CA GLY A 254 -5.79 -9.36 -2.47
C GLY A 254 -6.58 -8.06 -2.57
N HIS A 255 -7.76 -8.09 -3.18
CA HIS A 255 -8.65 -6.93 -3.23
C HIS A 255 -9.16 -6.50 -1.84
N GLU A 256 -9.48 -7.43 -0.96
CA GLU A 256 -9.85 -7.12 0.44
C GLU A 256 -8.69 -6.47 1.21
N LYS A 257 -7.46 -6.95 1.00
CA LYS A 257 -6.25 -6.38 1.62
C LYS A 257 -5.96 -4.98 1.09
N ILE A 258 -6.05 -4.76 -0.23
CA ILE A 258 -5.92 -3.42 -0.83
C ILE A 258 -7.01 -2.50 -0.29
N ALA A 259 -8.26 -2.95 -0.19
CA ALA A 259 -9.34 -2.14 0.40
C ALA A 259 -9.05 -1.75 1.85
N GLY A 260 -8.44 -2.64 2.65
CA GLY A 260 -7.96 -2.34 3.99
C GLY A 260 -6.88 -1.26 4.00
N LEU A 261 -5.86 -1.41 3.15
CA LEU A 261 -4.77 -0.45 3.01
C LEU A 261 -5.28 0.93 2.58
N VAL A 262 -6.20 0.99 1.61
CA VAL A 262 -6.81 2.25 1.15
C VAL A 262 -7.72 2.85 2.21
N HIS A 263 -8.48 2.03 2.93
CA HIS A 263 -9.26 2.47 4.09
C HIS A 263 -8.37 3.16 5.12
N ASP A 264 -7.25 2.53 5.49
CA ASP A 264 -6.31 3.09 6.44
C ASP A 264 -5.68 4.39 5.91
N ALA A 265 -5.33 4.45 4.63
CA ALA A 265 -4.84 5.66 3.97
C ALA A 265 -5.90 6.79 3.93
N LEU A 266 -7.17 6.47 3.71
CA LEU A 266 -8.27 7.45 3.73
C LEU A 266 -8.55 7.93 5.14
N LEU A 267 -8.53 7.04 6.10
CA LEU A 267 -8.86 7.37 7.48
C LEU A 267 -7.64 7.80 8.30
N SER A 268 -6.44 7.68 7.77
CA SER A 268 -5.10 8.01 8.33
C SER A 268 -5.07 8.12 9.86
N ARG A 269 -5.25 7.00 10.55
CA ARG A 269 -5.22 7.01 12.02
C ARG A 269 -3.79 6.98 12.57
N THR A 270 -2.90 6.30 11.86
CA THR A 270 -1.48 6.23 12.23
C THR A 270 -0.70 5.76 11.01
N VAL A 271 0.34 6.46 10.63
CA VAL A 271 1.29 5.94 9.64
C VAL A 271 2.19 4.97 10.37
N ARG A 272 2.09 3.69 10.04
CA ARG A 272 3.09 2.73 10.46
C ARG A 272 4.42 3.12 9.85
N SER A 273 5.43 3.22 10.67
CA SER A 273 6.82 3.36 10.26
C SER A 273 7.18 2.23 9.29
N ALA A 274 7.20 2.54 8.02
CA ALA A 274 8.14 1.94 7.12
C ALA A 274 9.16 3.03 6.83
N SER A 275 10.41 2.70 6.82
CA SER A 275 11.55 3.56 6.54
C SER A 275 11.45 4.23 5.16
N LEU A 276 10.51 5.16 5.01
CA LEU A 276 10.37 6.02 3.85
C LEU A 276 9.95 7.39 4.38
N SER A 277 10.88 8.31 4.34
CA SER A 277 10.67 9.75 4.47
C SER A 277 9.77 10.23 3.33
N GLU A 278 8.46 10.06 3.41
CA GLU A 278 7.54 10.65 2.43
C GLU A 278 6.27 11.17 3.10
N SER A 279 6.07 12.44 2.89
CA SER A 279 4.96 13.25 3.34
C SER A 279 3.62 12.69 2.86
N VAL A 280 2.76 12.32 3.78
CA VAL A 280 1.35 12.08 3.48
C VAL A 280 0.63 13.42 3.41
N ALA A 281 -0.04 13.67 2.31
CA ALA A 281 -0.85 14.86 2.13
C ALA A 281 -2.07 14.87 3.06
N GLN A 282 -2.45 16.06 3.48
CA GLN A 282 -3.57 16.38 4.38
C GLN A 282 -4.83 15.55 4.13
N VAL A 283 -5.44 15.10 5.22
CA VAL A 283 -6.78 14.49 5.20
C VAL A 283 -7.81 15.59 4.95
N ALA A 284 -8.34 15.67 3.74
CA ALA A 284 -9.53 16.44 3.47
C ALA A 284 -10.78 15.67 3.93
N SER A 285 -11.84 16.42 4.26
CA SER A 285 -13.08 15.94 4.86
C SER A 285 -13.61 14.61 4.30
N VAL A 286 -13.64 13.59 5.12
CA VAL A 286 -14.51 12.46 4.89
C VAL A 286 -15.92 12.92 5.25
N PRO A 287 -16.92 12.88 4.34
CA PRO A 287 -18.29 13.20 4.67
C PRO A 287 -18.77 12.40 5.89
N GLY A 288 -19.33 13.07 6.89
CA GLY A 288 -19.77 12.46 8.15
C GLY A 288 -18.76 12.53 9.30
N VAL A 289 -17.47 12.71 9.07
CA VAL A 289 -16.49 12.91 10.12
C VAL A 289 -16.34 14.39 10.41
N ARG A 290 -16.85 14.84 11.55
CA ARG A 290 -16.82 16.27 11.93
C ARG A 290 -15.43 16.74 12.35
N MET A 291 -14.63 15.87 12.94
CA MET A 291 -13.27 16.14 13.37
C MET A 291 -12.47 14.86 13.47
N ARG A 292 -11.17 14.92 13.15
CA ARG A 292 -10.30 13.75 13.27
C ARG A 292 -8.86 14.15 13.61
N ALA A 293 -8.34 13.54 14.68
CA ALA A 293 -6.93 13.56 15.02
C ALA A 293 -6.16 12.55 14.17
N ALA A 294 -5.05 12.95 13.58
CA ALA A 294 -4.15 12.11 12.80
C ALA A 294 -2.69 12.50 13.06
N VAL A 295 -1.80 11.52 13.06
CA VAL A 295 -0.35 11.71 13.29
C VAL A 295 0.43 10.98 12.21
N ILE A 296 1.44 11.66 11.70
CA ILE A 296 2.49 11.12 10.85
C ILE A 296 3.80 11.20 11.63
N GLY A 297 4.60 10.14 11.63
CA GLY A 297 5.91 10.13 12.27
C GLY A 297 6.43 8.75 12.58
N GLN A 298 7.57 8.71 13.24
CA GLN A 298 8.21 7.46 13.64
C GLN A 298 7.45 6.87 14.84
N SER A 299 7.02 5.61 14.74
CA SER A 299 6.49 4.86 15.88
C SER A 299 7.59 4.11 16.65
N GLN A 300 8.80 4.11 16.12
CA GLN A 300 9.99 3.44 16.69
C GLN A 300 11.15 4.43 16.72
N VAL A 301 11.82 4.51 17.84
CA VAL A 301 12.93 5.44 17.99
C VAL A 301 13.99 4.87 18.93
N ARG A 302 15.26 5.12 18.59
CA ARG A 302 16.38 4.84 19.50
C ARG A 302 16.32 5.79 20.68
N ARG A 303 16.52 5.27 21.88
CA ARG A 303 16.62 6.06 23.10
C ARG A 303 17.59 7.23 22.94
N GLY A 304 17.13 8.43 23.23
CA GLY A 304 17.92 9.65 23.13
C GLY A 304 17.99 10.28 21.74
N ASN A 305 17.41 9.65 20.72
CA ASN A 305 17.27 10.26 19.40
C ASN A 305 16.01 11.14 19.33
N PRO A 306 15.99 12.14 18.43
CA PRO A 306 14.81 12.94 18.19
C PRO A 306 13.68 12.08 17.60
N LEU A 307 12.50 12.17 18.19
CA LEU A 307 11.22 11.70 17.66
C LEU A 307 10.49 12.90 17.07
N SER A 308 10.21 12.87 15.78
CA SER A 308 9.43 13.89 15.08
C SER A 308 8.05 13.36 14.75
N LEU A 309 7.01 14.10 15.15
CA LEU A 309 5.60 13.79 14.92
C LEU A 309 4.94 14.98 14.25
N ASP A 310 4.10 14.70 13.24
CA ASP A 310 3.37 15.68 12.46
C ASP A 310 1.87 15.35 12.48
N ALA A 311 1.07 16.22 13.04
CA ALA A 311 -0.39 16.13 13.08
C ALA A 311 -1.08 17.04 12.04
N SER A 312 -0.38 17.53 11.03
CA SER A 312 -0.94 18.40 9.98
C SER A 312 -2.05 17.73 9.15
N SER A 313 -2.07 16.39 9.15
CA SER A 313 -3.14 15.60 8.54
C SER A 313 -4.40 15.46 9.38
N SER A 314 -4.43 16.05 10.58
CA SER A 314 -5.65 16.16 11.38
C SER A 314 -6.68 17.06 10.67
N TYR A 315 -7.97 16.78 10.86
CA TYR A 315 -9.06 17.42 10.14
C TYR A 315 -10.17 17.91 11.07
N THR A 316 -10.81 19.02 10.72
CA THR A 316 -12.11 19.47 11.22
C THR A 316 -13.01 19.96 10.09
N ALA A 317 -14.31 19.67 10.16
CA ALA A 317 -15.32 20.18 9.23
C ALA A 317 -15.73 21.63 9.54
N PHE A 318 -15.39 22.14 10.71
CA PHE A 318 -15.86 23.44 11.19
C PHE A 318 -14.68 24.36 11.56
N GLY A 319 -14.36 25.29 10.68
CA GLY A 319 -13.28 26.24 10.89
C GLY A 319 -11.89 25.61 10.68
N HIS A 320 -10.99 25.77 11.65
CA HIS A 320 -9.64 25.19 11.59
C HIS A 320 -9.21 24.69 12.98
N ILE A 321 -8.27 23.75 13.01
CA ILE A 321 -7.66 23.26 14.25
C ILE A 321 -6.76 24.38 14.76
N ARG A 322 -6.93 24.74 16.03
CA ARG A 322 -6.19 25.82 16.69
C ARG A 322 -5.23 25.35 17.75
N ARG A 323 -5.30 24.06 18.15
CA ARG A 323 -4.54 23.52 19.28
C ARG A 323 -4.28 22.05 19.10
N TRP A 324 -3.04 21.64 19.33
CA TRP A 324 -2.57 20.27 19.37
C TRP A 324 -1.94 20.00 20.73
N GLN A 325 -2.44 19.01 21.45
CA GLN A 325 -1.96 18.61 22.75
C GLN A 325 -1.49 17.16 22.72
N TRP A 326 -0.30 16.93 23.25
CA TRP A 326 0.36 15.64 23.15
C TRP A 326 0.71 15.13 24.53
N ASP A 327 0.42 13.87 24.76
CA ASP A 327 0.83 13.02 25.86
C ASP A 327 1.68 11.91 25.25
N LEU A 328 2.97 11.93 25.43
CA LEU A 328 3.88 10.98 24.78
C LEU A 328 4.23 9.77 25.64
N ASP A 329 3.97 9.82 26.95
CA ASP A 329 4.23 8.72 27.86
C ASP A 329 2.97 7.92 28.25
N GLY A 330 1.80 8.39 27.85
CA GLY A 330 0.54 7.67 27.94
C GLY A 330 -0.12 7.75 29.31
N ASP A 331 0.28 8.72 30.15
CA ASP A 331 -0.28 8.91 31.50
C ASP A 331 -1.58 9.73 31.50
N ARG A 332 -2.02 10.20 30.30
CA ARG A 332 -3.19 11.06 30.06
C ARG A 332 -3.05 12.49 30.55
N HIS A 333 -1.84 12.88 30.91
CA HIS A 333 -1.47 14.28 31.09
C HIS A 333 -0.81 14.79 29.81
N TYR A 334 -1.34 15.90 29.24
CA TYR A 334 -0.83 16.43 27.96
C TYR A 334 0.30 17.43 28.25
N GLU A 335 1.55 16.96 28.27
CA GLU A 335 2.72 17.77 28.63
C GLU A 335 3.09 18.79 27.55
N ILE A 336 2.66 18.54 26.32
CA ILE A 336 2.98 19.39 25.18
C ILE A 336 1.70 20.00 24.65
N ASP A 337 1.69 21.30 24.54
CA ASP A 337 0.55 22.10 24.08
C ASP A 337 1.05 23.10 23.04
N THR A 338 0.60 22.96 21.79
CA THR A 338 1.10 23.73 20.64
C THR A 338 -0.04 24.32 19.80
N THR A 339 0.29 25.37 19.06
CA THR A 339 -0.56 25.95 18.02
C THR A 339 -0.12 25.53 16.61
N THR A 340 0.93 24.71 16.53
CA THR A 340 1.43 24.10 15.28
C THR A 340 1.28 22.59 15.38
N PRO A 341 1.03 21.90 14.24
CA PRO A 341 0.78 20.47 14.25
C PRO A 341 2.04 19.63 14.48
N GLU A 342 3.22 20.21 14.34
CA GLU A 342 4.48 19.50 14.37
C GLU A 342 5.16 19.61 15.73
N ILE A 343 5.73 18.49 16.19
CA ILE A 343 6.60 18.45 17.38
C ILE A 343 7.84 17.62 17.13
N THR A 344 8.92 17.95 17.82
CA THR A 344 10.11 17.10 17.94
C THR A 344 10.46 16.96 19.41
N ARG A 345 10.64 15.72 19.89
CA ARG A 345 10.96 15.40 21.30
C ARG A 345 11.96 14.26 21.37
N THR A 346 12.73 14.23 22.44
CA THR A 346 13.67 13.16 22.75
C THR A 346 13.13 12.34 23.90
N LEU A 347 12.89 11.04 23.67
CA LEU A 347 12.49 10.09 24.70
C LEU A 347 13.72 9.37 25.25
N THR A 348 13.87 9.37 26.59
CA THR A 348 15.07 8.85 27.27
C THR A 348 14.83 7.54 28.02
N ARG A 349 13.58 7.14 28.17
CA ARG A 349 13.22 5.88 28.85
C ARG A 349 12.83 4.85 27.79
N ILE A 350 13.43 3.67 27.88
CA ILE A 350 13.08 2.51 27.05
C ILE A 350 11.70 2.00 27.44
N GLY A 351 10.90 1.61 26.47
CA GLY A 351 9.57 1.05 26.68
C GLY A 351 8.62 1.28 25.53
N THR A 352 7.43 0.69 25.64
CA THR A 352 6.29 0.92 24.76
C THR A 352 5.33 1.88 25.44
N TYR A 353 5.04 2.99 24.78
CA TYR A 353 4.14 4.02 25.26
C TYR A 353 2.87 4.04 24.41
N GLN A 354 1.72 4.26 25.03
CA GLN A 354 0.45 4.54 24.35
C GLN A 354 0.23 6.04 24.33
N ALA A 355 0.90 6.71 23.38
CA ALA A 355 0.83 8.17 23.25
C ALA A 355 -0.57 8.63 22.82
N HIS A 356 -0.94 9.84 23.26
CA HIS A 356 -2.20 10.46 22.86
C HIS A 356 -1.96 11.82 22.21
N LEU A 357 -2.69 12.07 21.11
CA LEU A 357 -2.86 13.39 20.53
C LEU A 357 -4.29 13.84 20.75
N ARG A 358 -4.50 15.02 21.33
CA ARG A 358 -5.79 15.70 21.34
C ARG A 358 -5.73 16.97 20.50
N ILE A 359 -6.64 17.12 19.56
CA ILE A 359 -6.81 18.32 18.76
C ILE A 359 -8.05 19.10 19.22
N THR A 360 -8.04 20.42 19.05
CA THR A 360 -9.17 21.31 19.37
C THR A 360 -9.32 22.30 18.24
N ASP A 361 -10.53 22.45 17.69
CA ASP A 361 -10.83 23.44 16.64
C ASP A 361 -11.29 24.79 17.21
N THR A 362 -11.59 25.74 16.31
CA THR A 362 -12.07 27.07 16.64
C THR A 362 -13.45 27.10 17.27
N THR A 363 -14.23 26.05 17.13
CA THR A 363 -15.56 25.91 17.77
C THR A 363 -15.48 25.32 19.18
N GLY A 364 -14.28 24.79 19.57
CA GLY A 364 -14.06 24.09 20.83
C GLY A 364 -14.33 22.58 20.73
N THR A 365 -14.66 22.07 19.56
CA THR A 365 -14.78 20.61 19.33
C THR A 365 -13.41 19.95 19.47
N THR A 366 -13.37 18.74 20.02
CA THR A 366 -12.12 17.99 20.25
C THR A 366 -12.21 16.59 19.68
N ASP A 367 -11.08 16.05 19.24
CA ASP A 367 -10.88 14.64 18.93
C ASP A 367 -9.55 14.16 19.48
N THR A 368 -9.43 12.85 19.75
CA THR A 368 -8.23 12.26 20.37
C THR A 368 -7.84 10.99 19.63
N LEU A 369 -6.56 10.88 19.31
CA LEU A 369 -5.92 9.70 18.74
C LEU A 369 -5.00 9.06 19.76
N THR A 370 -5.05 7.73 19.89
CA THR A 370 -4.06 6.93 20.63
C THR A 370 -3.18 6.17 19.65
N PHE A 371 -1.87 6.21 19.85
CA PHE A 371 -0.91 5.52 18.97
C PHE A 371 0.32 5.03 19.76
N PRO A 372 0.93 3.89 19.35
CA PRO A 372 2.08 3.35 20.04
C PRO A 372 3.37 4.09 19.68
N ILE A 373 4.26 4.26 20.64
CA ILE A 373 5.66 4.64 20.44
C ILE A 373 6.53 3.59 21.11
N GLN A 374 7.45 2.99 20.36
CA GLN A 374 8.42 2.03 20.86
C GLN A 374 9.79 2.71 20.98
N VAL A 375 10.33 2.78 22.19
CA VAL A 375 11.67 3.30 22.46
C VAL A 375 12.57 2.13 22.86
N THR A 376 13.61 1.86 22.07
CA THR A 376 14.57 0.76 22.26
C THR A 376 16.00 1.30 22.35
N ARG A 377 16.96 0.46 22.71
CA ARG A 377 18.37 0.89 22.78
C ARG A 377 18.96 1.20 21.43
N ASP A 378 18.58 0.45 20.40
CA ASP A 378 19.13 0.53 19.04
C ASP A 378 18.18 1.12 18.01
N GLY A 379 16.88 1.11 18.29
CA GLY A 379 15.86 1.76 17.44
C GLY A 379 15.23 0.84 16.40
N ASP A 380 15.39 -0.47 16.49
CA ASP A 380 14.85 -1.42 15.51
C ASP A 380 13.37 -1.79 15.74
N GLY A 381 12.80 -1.38 16.88
CA GLY A 381 11.40 -1.59 17.23
C GLY A 381 11.09 -2.90 17.93
N VAL A 382 12.08 -3.75 18.17
CA VAL A 382 11.95 -4.93 19.02
C VAL A 382 12.18 -4.52 20.48
N PRO A 383 11.26 -4.83 21.42
CA PRO A 383 11.47 -4.50 22.83
C PRO A 383 12.75 -5.12 23.36
N ASP A 384 13.59 -4.35 24.05
CA ASP A 384 14.88 -4.81 24.60
C ASP A 384 14.81 -6.13 25.38
N THR A 385 13.65 -6.50 25.92
CA THR A 385 13.42 -7.75 26.65
C THR A 385 13.14 -8.96 25.77
N GLN A 386 12.84 -8.72 24.50
CA GLN A 386 12.53 -9.74 23.48
C GLN A 386 13.57 -9.73 22.36
N ASP A 387 14.48 -8.78 22.40
CA ASP A 387 15.49 -8.54 21.38
C ASP A 387 16.71 -9.43 21.64
N ASN A 388 17.08 -10.22 20.65
CA ASN A 388 18.23 -11.10 20.71
C ASN A 388 19.57 -10.40 20.42
N CYS A 389 19.50 -9.10 19.98
CA CYS A 389 20.66 -8.20 19.84
C CYS A 389 20.37 -6.78 20.40
N PRO A 390 20.13 -6.56 21.69
CA PRO A 390 19.55 -5.33 22.22
C PRO A 390 20.32 -4.02 22.00
N THR A 391 21.45 -4.04 21.32
CA THR A 391 22.31 -2.88 21.04
C THR A 391 22.65 -2.72 19.55
N ILE A 392 22.27 -3.67 18.74
CA ILE A 392 22.53 -3.72 17.30
C ILE A 392 21.20 -4.02 16.61
N ALA A 393 20.70 -3.07 15.86
CA ALA A 393 19.42 -3.16 15.19
C ALA A 393 19.32 -4.40 14.28
N ASN A 394 18.35 -5.27 14.56
CA ASN A 394 18.09 -6.50 13.82
C ASN A 394 16.60 -6.88 13.89
N GLN A 395 15.75 -6.09 13.29
CA GLN A 395 14.30 -6.23 13.33
C GLN A 395 13.77 -7.62 12.95
N ASP A 396 14.51 -8.38 12.13
CA ASP A 396 14.19 -9.75 11.72
C ASP A 396 14.48 -10.80 12.80
N GLN A 397 15.26 -10.44 13.83
CA GLN A 397 15.60 -11.30 14.96
C GLN A 397 16.17 -12.66 14.56
N THR A 398 16.89 -12.72 13.41
CA THR A 398 17.50 -13.94 12.91
C THR A 398 18.52 -14.50 13.92
N ASP A 399 18.43 -15.80 14.20
CA ASP A 399 19.30 -16.58 15.11
C ASP A 399 19.47 -17.97 14.48
N THR A 400 20.54 -18.13 13.69
CA THR A 400 20.73 -19.29 12.83
C THR A 400 21.07 -20.56 13.64
N ASP A 401 21.79 -20.47 14.75
CA ASP A 401 22.18 -21.63 15.56
C ASP A 401 21.30 -21.85 16.80
N HIS A 402 20.32 -20.95 17.00
CA HIS A 402 19.29 -21.04 18.03
C HIS A 402 19.86 -21.03 19.47
N ASP A 403 20.91 -20.25 19.70
CA ASP A 403 21.50 -20.11 21.04
C ASP A 403 20.90 -18.93 21.85
N GLY A 404 20.07 -18.12 21.23
CA GLY A 404 19.37 -16.96 21.80
C GLY A 404 20.11 -15.66 21.62
N ILE A 405 21.22 -15.64 20.87
CA ILE A 405 21.93 -14.44 20.41
C ILE A 405 21.65 -14.29 18.93
N GLY A 406 21.18 -13.11 18.51
CA GLY A 406 20.89 -12.88 17.09
C GLY A 406 22.14 -12.79 16.23
N ASP A 407 22.04 -13.26 15.00
CA ASP A 407 23.16 -13.29 14.04
C ASP A 407 23.86 -11.93 13.86
N ALA A 408 23.13 -10.82 14.04
CA ALA A 408 23.68 -9.49 13.91
C ALA A 408 24.70 -9.14 14.99
N CYS A 409 24.64 -9.78 16.17
CA CYS A 409 25.53 -9.53 17.30
C CYS A 409 26.30 -10.79 17.74
N ASP A 410 26.07 -11.93 17.10
CA ASP A 410 26.74 -13.18 17.39
C ASP A 410 28.02 -13.36 16.52
N PRO A 411 29.20 -13.52 17.13
CA PRO A 411 30.43 -13.85 16.38
C PRO A 411 30.48 -15.31 15.88
N HIS A 412 29.51 -16.16 16.28
CA HIS A 412 29.51 -17.61 15.99
C HIS A 412 28.18 -18.13 15.44
N THR A 413 27.65 -17.49 14.45
CA THR A 413 26.31 -17.72 13.86
C THR A 413 25.97 -19.16 13.42
N THR A 414 26.90 -20.10 13.46
CA THR A 414 26.69 -21.49 13.02
C THR A 414 26.95 -22.54 14.10
N THR A 415 27.36 -22.14 15.30
CA THR A 415 27.66 -23.03 16.42
C THR A 415 27.22 -22.42 17.72
N LYS A 416 26.37 -23.14 18.50
CA LYS A 416 25.95 -22.67 19.83
C LYS A 416 27.13 -22.28 20.69
N THR A 417 27.11 -21.08 21.21
CA THR A 417 28.08 -20.63 22.21
C THR A 417 27.99 -21.53 23.46
N PRO A 418 29.06 -22.19 23.93
CA PRO A 418 29.01 -22.95 25.16
C PRO A 418 28.67 -22.05 26.33
N ARG A 419 27.61 -22.37 27.07
CA ARG A 419 27.22 -21.67 28.30
C ARG A 419 28.18 -21.98 29.43
#